data_1177c5545a6ef0612d1ae5809a7df0d2
#
_entry.id   1177c5545a6ef0612d1ae5809a7df0d2
#
_cell.length_a   1.000
_cell.length_b   1.000
_cell.length_c   1.000
_cell.angle_alpha   90.00
_cell.angle_beta   90.00
_cell.angle_gamma   90.00
#
_symmetry.space_group_name_H-M   'P 1'
#
loop_
_entity.id
_entity.type
_entity.pdbx_description
1 polymer ?
#
loop_
_entity_poly.entity_id
_entity_poly.type
_entity_poly.pdbx_seq_one_letter_code
_entity_poly.pdbx_strand_id
1 'polypeptide(L)'
;MSGSSYQFRAYNIRHKYDVSEFLEAYRRLLQKALDEIWAKIRWIEKRDEKGRRLIPIIPKDNNFKNHLRNFLLEDWSYSKHYVDSAIKQAYSMLKSWRRSYLKGERHREKPVVRKRFVRIKETLYTYKDGKIKVSVKPHEEYLVFDISKAWFLRRARGELGELILSEKYLTVTFRFKREEEVKGKIAWDCNEKSLDGFSPSTGWIRIDLTKLFHIHRVYEVKRKRLQRRASKKPSLRRVLAKYSKREENRARDFVHKLTTFMSRKFEGYIHGFEDLRKERMLNGSKMHNRNISKINWKTIITLMSYKSKVMLLNPKNSTRRCSRCGMVNAPKGASYVCKKCGLRIDRQLNAAVNLYLQMEGLPPTPRLFNELVKGWSGFTLTGEEADEGSNELKRSPKLLNPKSYVSLFKTT
;
A
#
# COMPACT_ATOMS: atom_id res chain seq x y z
N MET A 1 -18.26 -18.87 2.50
CA MET A 1 -16.92 -19.51 2.50
C MET A 1 -15.90 -18.47 2.97
N SER A 2 -15.43 -18.56 4.21
CA SER A 2 -14.39 -17.68 4.77
C SER A 2 -13.04 -18.09 4.19
N GLY A 3 -12.64 -17.45 3.11
CA GLY A 3 -11.30 -17.64 2.58
C GLY A 3 -10.27 -17.19 3.61
N SER A 4 -9.51 -18.12 4.18
CA SER A 4 -8.41 -17.80 5.08
C SER A 4 -7.41 -16.88 4.38
N SER A 5 -7.33 -15.62 4.81
CA SER A 5 -6.36 -14.68 4.29
C SER A 5 -5.05 -14.84 5.06
N TYR A 6 -3.93 -15.00 4.32
CA TYR A 6 -2.61 -15.01 4.92
C TYR A 6 -2.06 -13.60 5.02
N GLN A 7 -1.45 -13.29 6.15
CA GLN A 7 -0.64 -12.11 6.36
C GLN A 7 0.84 -12.46 6.29
N PHE A 8 1.64 -11.59 5.68
CA PHE A 8 3.08 -11.77 5.57
C PHE A 8 3.81 -10.65 6.32
N ARG A 9 4.83 -11.00 7.10
CA ARG A 9 5.73 -10.04 7.72
C ARG A 9 7.16 -10.35 7.30
N ALA A 10 7.90 -9.33 6.89
CA ALA A 10 9.27 -9.47 6.43
C ALA A 10 10.22 -8.67 7.32
N TYR A 11 11.35 -9.26 7.65
CA TYR A 11 12.40 -8.68 8.49
C TYR A 11 13.75 -8.80 7.81
N ASN A 12 14.57 -7.75 7.88
CA ASN A 12 15.88 -7.72 7.27
C ASN A 12 16.96 -8.02 8.30
N ILE A 13 17.82 -8.98 7.98
CA ILE A 13 19.01 -9.34 8.74
C ILE A 13 20.22 -8.93 7.93
N ARG A 14 21.11 -8.15 8.52
CA ARG A 14 22.36 -7.77 7.86
C ARG A 14 23.36 -8.91 7.90
N HIS A 15 24.05 -9.16 6.79
CA HIS A 15 25.12 -10.13 6.68
C HIS A 15 26.40 -9.50 6.10
N LYS A 16 27.51 -10.26 6.18
CA LYS A 16 28.83 -9.86 5.69
C LYS A 16 29.34 -10.75 4.54
N TYR A 17 28.54 -11.72 4.09
CA TYR A 17 28.93 -12.59 2.98
C TYR A 17 29.12 -11.79 1.70
N ASP A 18 30.16 -12.07 0.93
CA ASP A 18 30.24 -11.64 -0.45
C ASP A 18 29.41 -12.60 -1.31
N VAL A 19 28.31 -12.10 -1.79
CA VAL A 19 27.35 -12.85 -2.63
C VAL A 19 27.21 -12.21 -4.01
N SER A 20 28.11 -11.31 -4.36
CA SER A 20 28.02 -10.45 -5.54
C SER A 20 27.94 -11.26 -6.83
N GLU A 21 28.78 -12.28 -6.98
CA GLU A 21 28.81 -13.16 -8.14
C GLU A 21 27.50 -13.95 -8.26
N PHE A 22 27.06 -14.59 -7.21
CA PHE A 22 25.81 -15.36 -7.17
C PHE A 22 24.59 -14.47 -7.49
N LEU A 23 24.52 -13.27 -6.92
CA LEU A 23 23.44 -12.33 -7.20
C LEU A 23 23.42 -11.85 -8.66
N GLU A 24 24.60 -11.65 -9.24
CA GLU A 24 24.71 -11.26 -10.64
C GLU A 24 24.36 -12.42 -11.59
N ALA A 25 24.82 -13.64 -11.28
CA ALA A 25 24.44 -14.84 -12.02
C ALA A 25 22.90 -15.03 -12.02
N TYR A 26 22.26 -14.91 -10.86
CA TYR A 26 20.81 -15.01 -10.77
C TYR A 26 20.09 -13.85 -11.49
N ARG A 27 20.62 -12.63 -11.46
CA ARG A 27 20.06 -11.50 -12.22
C ARG A 27 20.06 -11.79 -13.73
N ARG A 28 21.18 -12.35 -14.25
CA ARG A 28 21.31 -12.78 -15.66
C ARG A 28 20.34 -13.89 -15.98
N LEU A 29 20.25 -14.93 -15.15
CA LEU A 29 19.30 -16.03 -15.28
C LEU A 29 17.85 -15.52 -15.35
N LEU A 30 17.46 -14.62 -14.44
CA LEU A 30 16.12 -14.03 -14.42
C LEU A 30 15.84 -13.19 -15.65
N GLN A 31 16.85 -12.43 -16.15
CA GLN A 31 16.70 -11.68 -17.39
C GLN A 31 16.54 -12.62 -18.59
N LYS A 32 17.37 -13.69 -18.70
CA LYS A 32 17.29 -14.72 -19.75
C LYS A 32 15.90 -15.37 -19.75
N ALA A 33 15.38 -15.75 -18.59
CA ALA A 33 14.02 -16.28 -18.46
C ALA A 33 12.94 -15.30 -18.93
N LEU A 34 13.09 -14.03 -18.61
CA LEU A 34 12.15 -12.98 -18.97
C LEU A 34 12.19 -12.71 -20.49
N ASP A 35 13.37 -12.75 -21.10
CA ASP A 35 13.58 -12.54 -22.54
C ASP A 35 12.93 -13.66 -23.34
N GLU A 36 13.11 -14.92 -22.95
CA GLU A 36 12.51 -16.08 -23.60
C GLU A 36 10.98 -16.07 -23.51
N ILE A 37 10.42 -15.77 -22.34
CA ILE A 37 8.96 -15.67 -22.18
C ILE A 37 8.42 -14.50 -23.01
N TRP A 38 9.15 -13.36 -23.04
CA TRP A 38 8.75 -12.19 -23.80
C TRP A 38 8.69 -12.45 -25.31
N ALA A 39 9.69 -13.18 -25.87
CA ALA A 39 9.74 -13.55 -27.27
C ALA A 39 8.54 -14.39 -27.71
N LYS A 40 7.95 -15.16 -26.79
CA LYS A 40 6.78 -16.03 -27.06
C LYS A 40 5.44 -15.39 -26.70
N ILE A 41 5.40 -14.08 -26.33
CA ILE A 41 4.14 -13.37 -26.09
C ILE A 41 3.39 -13.21 -27.43
N ARG A 42 2.16 -13.71 -27.48
CA ARG A 42 1.25 -13.45 -28.60
C ARG A 42 0.46 -12.17 -28.34
N TRP A 43 0.31 -11.37 -29.39
CA TRP A 43 -0.41 -10.11 -29.36
C TRP A 43 -1.71 -10.26 -30.12
N ILE A 44 -2.85 -10.13 -29.43
CA ILE A 44 -4.17 -10.24 -30.03
C ILE A 44 -4.79 -8.85 -30.09
N GLU A 45 -5.28 -8.47 -31.26
CA GLU A 45 -6.03 -7.23 -31.43
C GLU A 45 -7.46 -7.41 -30.85
N LYS A 46 -7.85 -6.55 -29.96
CA LYS A 46 -9.23 -6.46 -29.44
C LYS A 46 -9.77 -5.06 -29.74
N ARG A 47 -10.97 -5.02 -30.30
CA ARG A 47 -11.75 -3.77 -30.45
C ARG A 47 -12.66 -3.62 -29.23
N ASP A 48 -12.63 -2.47 -28.60
CA ASP A 48 -13.59 -2.05 -27.56
C ASP A 48 -14.11 -0.64 -27.90
N GLU A 49 -15.05 -0.12 -27.10
CA GLU A 49 -15.64 1.23 -27.29
C GLU A 49 -14.60 2.37 -27.33
N LYS A 50 -13.35 2.09 -26.93
CA LYS A 50 -12.21 3.05 -26.90
C LYS A 50 -11.26 2.92 -28.08
N GLY A 51 -11.55 1.99 -29.02
CA GLY A 51 -10.75 1.75 -30.23
C GLY A 51 -10.02 0.40 -30.24
N ARG A 52 -9.03 0.28 -31.14
CA ARG A 52 -8.22 -0.95 -31.30
C ARG A 52 -7.11 -1.02 -30.25
N ARG A 53 -7.00 -2.16 -29.57
CA ARG A 53 -5.99 -2.40 -28.54
C ARG A 53 -5.33 -3.76 -28.70
N LEU A 54 -4.00 -3.80 -28.60
CA LEU A 54 -3.25 -5.06 -28.55
C LEU A 54 -3.23 -5.61 -27.12
N ILE A 55 -3.64 -6.87 -26.95
CA ILE A 55 -3.65 -7.57 -25.67
C ILE A 55 -2.54 -8.63 -25.67
N PRO A 56 -1.55 -8.56 -24.74
CA PRO A 56 -0.51 -9.55 -24.62
C PRO A 56 -1.03 -10.83 -23.94
N ILE A 57 -0.78 -11.98 -24.58
CA ILE A 57 -1.02 -13.30 -24.01
C ILE A 57 0.32 -13.93 -23.67
N ILE A 58 0.57 -14.07 -22.37
CA ILE A 58 1.79 -14.68 -21.82
C ILE A 58 1.64 -16.20 -21.94
N PRO A 59 2.59 -16.93 -22.55
CA PRO A 59 2.55 -18.38 -22.67
C PRO A 59 2.51 -19.03 -21.27
N LYS A 60 1.68 -20.07 -21.11
CA LYS A 60 1.48 -20.75 -19.82
C LYS A 60 1.50 -22.28 -19.91
N ASP A 61 1.62 -22.81 -21.13
CA ASP A 61 1.62 -24.26 -21.34
C ASP A 61 2.83 -24.91 -20.63
N ASN A 62 2.65 -26.18 -20.23
CA ASN A 62 3.66 -26.88 -19.47
C ASN A 62 4.86 -27.31 -20.34
N ASN A 63 4.64 -27.58 -21.64
CA ASN A 63 5.69 -27.94 -22.56
C ASN A 63 6.69 -26.79 -22.71
N PHE A 64 6.17 -25.56 -22.91
CA PHE A 64 7.01 -24.36 -22.95
C PHE A 64 7.76 -24.13 -21.64
N LYS A 65 7.13 -24.33 -20.49
CA LYS A 65 7.81 -24.16 -19.18
C LYS A 65 8.90 -25.19 -18.96
N ASN A 66 8.69 -26.43 -19.37
CA ASN A 66 9.71 -27.49 -19.28
C ASN A 66 10.88 -27.20 -20.23
N HIS A 67 10.61 -26.81 -21.45
CA HIS A 67 11.65 -26.40 -22.40
C HIS A 67 12.44 -25.20 -21.89
N LEU A 68 11.76 -24.15 -21.40
CA LEU A 68 12.41 -23.00 -20.79
C LEU A 68 13.30 -23.38 -19.60
N ARG A 69 12.81 -24.29 -18.76
CA ARG A 69 13.58 -24.77 -17.61
C ARG A 69 14.87 -25.48 -18.04
N ASN A 70 14.78 -26.41 -19.00
CA ASN A 70 15.94 -27.14 -19.50
C ASN A 70 16.95 -26.18 -20.14
N PHE A 71 16.51 -25.26 -21.00
CA PHE A 71 17.34 -24.23 -21.61
C PHE A 71 18.08 -23.36 -20.59
N LEU A 72 17.43 -23.02 -19.47
CA LEU A 72 18.04 -22.19 -18.42
C LEU A 72 18.99 -22.99 -17.52
N LEU A 73 18.88 -24.31 -17.50
CA LEU A 73 19.78 -25.19 -16.73
C LEU A 73 21.12 -25.41 -17.42
N GLU A 74 21.21 -25.28 -18.74
CA GLU A 74 22.44 -25.56 -19.51
C GLU A 74 23.66 -24.78 -19.02
N ASP A 75 23.48 -23.48 -18.70
CA ASP A 75 24.54 -22.58 -18.24
C ASP A 75 24.49 -22.32 -16.72
N TRP A 76 23.71 -23.11 -15.95
CA TRP A 76 23.47 -22.80 -14.55
C TRP A 76 24.29 -23.67 -13.61
N SER A 77 25.28 -23.08 -12.92
CA SER A 77 26.22 -23.77 -12.03
C SER A 77 25.79 -23.87 -10.56
N TYR A 78 24.66 -23.25 -10.18
CA TYR A 78 24.14 -23.30 -8.80
C TYR A 78 22.99 -24.31 -8.67
N SER A 79 22.34 -24.36 -7.49
CA SER A 79 21.20 -25.28 -7.31
C SER A 79 20.10 -25.07 -8.35
N LYS A 80 19.65 -26.17 -8.98
CA LYS A 80 18.59 -26.17 -10.00
C LYS A 80 17.28 -25.52 -9.57
N HIS A 81 16.98 -25.51 -8.27
CA HIS A 81 15.79 -24.88 -7.73
C HIS A 81 15.77 -23.35 -7.84
N TYR A 82 16.93 -22.71 -8.07
CA TYR A 82 16.98 -21.28 -8.37
C TYR A 82 16.44 -20.97 -9.76
N VAL A 83 16.58 -21.88 -10.72
CA VAL A 83 15.97 -21.76 -12.06
C VAL A 83 14.45 -21.69 -11.93
N ASP A 84 13.86 -22.58 -11.13
CA ASP A 84 12.41 -22.57 -10.87
C ASP A 84 11.95 -21.26 -10.20
N SER A 85 12.78 -20.73 -9.29
CA SER A 85 12.52 -19.45 -8.64
C SER A 85 12.57 -18.28 -9.63
N ALA A 86 13.56 -18.28 -10.54
CA ALA A 86 13.71 -17.27 -11.58
C ALA A 86 12.54 -17.28 -12.57
N ILE A 87 12.12 -18.46 -13.04
CA ILE A 87 10.96 -18.62 -13.92
C ILE A 87 9.70 -18.09 -13.25
N LYS A 88 9.41 -18.51 -12.01
CA LYS A 88 8.27 -18.02 -11.22
C LYS A 88 8.28 -16.49 -11.08
N GLN A 89 9.46 -15.92 -10.86
CA GLN A 89 9.64 -14.47 -10.74
C GLN A 89 9.46 -13.74 -12.07
N ALA A 90 9.99 -14.26 -13.17
CA ALA A 90 9.81 -13.71 -14.51
C ALA A 90 8.31 -13.63 -14.89
N TYR A 91 7.56 -14.71 -14.66
CA TYR A 91 6.11 -14.70 -14.85
C TYR A 91 5.39 -13.68 -13.96
N SER A 92 5.82 -13.51 -12.71
CA SER A 92 5.24 -12.51 -11.81
C SER A 92 5.49 -11.09 -12.31
N MET A 93 6.71 -10.81 -12.81
CA MET A 93 7.07 -9.51 -13.41
C MET A 93 6.24 -9.23 -14.66
N LEU A 94 6.10 -10.21 -15.56
CA LEU A 94 5.30 -10.07 -16.77
C LEU A 94 3.80 -9.90 -16.48
N LYS A 95 3.25 -10.61 -15.49
CA LYS A 95 1.87 -10.40 -15.02
C LYS A 95 1.65 -8.98 -14.49
N SER A 96 2.62 -8.46 -13.73
CA SER A 96 2.57 -7.09 -13.21
C SER A 96 2.67 -6.07 -14.35
N TRP A 97 3.62 -6.25 -15.27
CA TRP A 97 3.76 -5.44 -16.46
C TRP A 97 2.47 -5.45 -17.31
N ARG A 98 1.91 -6.64 -17.59
CA ARG A 98 0.67 -6.79 -18.36
C ARG A 98 -0.50 -6.03 -17.72
N ARG A 99 -0.62 -6.08 -16.40
CA ARG A 99 -1.66 -5.34 -15.66
C ARG A 99 -1.52 -3.83 -15.85
N SER A 100 -0.31 -3.30 -15.74
CA SER A 100 -0.03 -1.88 -15.96
C SER A 100 -0.18 -1.46 -17.42
N TYR A 101 0.22 -2.34 -18.37
CA TYR A 101 0.01 -2.12 -19.81
C TYR A 101 -1.48 -2.03 -20.15
N LEU A 102 -2.30 -2.96 -19.67
CA LEU A 102 -3.75 -2.95 -19.88
C LEU A 102 -4.44 -1.73 -19.27
N LYS A 103 -3.87 -1.12 -18.24
CA LYS A 103 -4.34 0.14 -17.65
C LYS A 103 -3.87 1.39 -18.40
N GLY A 104 -3.01 1.25 -19.41
CA GLY A 104 -2.40 2.38 -20.12
C GLY A 104 -1.29 3.09 -19.34
N GLU A 105 -0.78 2.48 -18.26
CA GLU A 105 0.28 3.03 -17.39
C GLU A 105 1.69 2.71 -17.93
N ARG A 106 1.80 1.79 -18.89
CA ARG A 106 3.06 1.37 -19.53
C ARG A 106 2.89 1.13 -21.01
N HIS A 107 4.01 1.27 -21.74
CA HIS A 107 4.11 0.97 -23.16
C HIS A 107 4.49 -0.49 -23.41
N ARG A 108 4.55 -0.88 -24.71
CA ARG A 108 4.97 -2.19 -25.17
C ARG A 108 6.51 -2.32 -25.12
N GLU A 109 7.04 -2.22 -23.90
CA GLU A 109 8.48 -2.33 -23.63
C GLU A 109 8.74 -3.51 -22.71
N LYS A 110 9.78 -4.31 -23.07
CA LYS A 110 10.20 -5.45 -22.26
C LYS A 110 10.72 -5.00 -20.90
N PRO A 111 10.27 -5.60 -19.80
CA PRO A 111 10.85 -5.32 -18.49
C PRO A 111 12.32 -5.70 -18.39
N VAL A 112 13.13 -4.88 -17.71
CA VAL A 112 14.56 -5.10 -17.47
C VAL A 112 14.82 -5.33 -16.00
N VAL A 113 15.59 -6.36 -15.67
CA VAL A 113 15.99 -6.70 -14.31
C VAL A 113 17.22 -5.89 -13.92
N ARG A 114 16.99 -4.83 -13.12
CA ARG A 114 18.06 -3.91 -12.65
C ARG A 114 18.60 -4.26 -11.28
N LYS A 115 17.76 -4.85 -10.41
CA LYS A 115 18.14 -5.15 -9.02
C LYS A 115 18.77 -6.52 -8.92
N ARG A 116 19.84 -6.61 -8.14
CA ARG A 116 20.52 -7.88 -7.79
C ARG A 116 19.95 -8.40 -6.47
N PHE A 117 19.19 -9.47 -6.54
CA PHE A 117 18.69 -10.22 -5.39
C PHE A 117 18.23 -11.61 -5.83
N VAL A 118 18.25 -12.55 -4.91
CA VAL A 118 17.83 -13.94 -5.14
C VAL A 118 16.62 -14.25 -4.28
N ARG A 119 15.60 -14.89 -4.87
CA ARG A 119 14.49 -15.48 -4.11
C ARG A 119 14.80 -16.92 -3.78
N ILE A 120 14.79 -17.23 -2.50
CA ILE A 120 15.13 -18.52 -1.93
C ILE A 120 13.83 -19.18 -1.46
N LYS A 121 13.44 -20.27 -2.14
CA LYS A 121 12.27 -21.06 -1.78
C LYS A 121 12.56 -21.90 -0.53
N GLU A 122 11.51 -22.42 0.08
CA GLU A 122 11.57 -23.27 1.27
C GLU A 122 12.43 -24.54 1.07
N THR A 123 12.52 -25.06 -0.16
CA THR A 123 13.38 -26.20 -0.54
C THR A 123 14.89 -25.90 -0.60
N LEU A 124 15.28 -24.63 -0.55
CA LEU A 124 16.66 -24.16 -0.68
C LEU A 124 17.30 -23.78 0.65
N TYR A 125 16.58 -23.89 1.75
CA TYR A 125 17.12 -23.59 3.07
C TYR A 125 16.57 -24.57 4.13
N THR A 126 17.30 -24.71 5.22
CA THR A 126 16.83 -25.34 6.44
C THR A 126 16.88 -24.35 7.59
N TYR A 127 15.92 -24.45 8.50
CA TYR A 127 15.87 -23.64 9.72
C TYR A 127 15.90 -24.57 10.94
N LYS A 128 16.96 -24.48 11.72
CA LYS A 128 17.13 -25.26 12.95
C LYS A 128 17.90 -24.42 13.98
N ASP A 129 17.48 -24.46 15.24
CA ASP A 129 18.15 -23.84 16.40
C ASP A 129 18.50 -22.36 16.19
N GLY A 130 17.57 -21.60 15.59
CA GLY A 130 17.78 -20.17 15.31
C GLY A 130 18.76 -19.89 14.17
N LYS A 131 19.17 -20.90 13.39
CA LYS A 131 20.06 -20.75 12.24
C LYS A 131 19.34 -21.10 10.94
N ILE A 132 19.50 -20.24 9.94
CA ILE A 132 19.04 -20.49 8.57
C ILE A 132 20.25 -20.90 7.75
N LYS A 133 20.27 -22.12 7.25
CA LYS A 133 21.29 -22.63 6.33
C LYS A 133 20.73 -22.63 4.92
N VAL A 134 21.26 -21.79 4.04
CA VAL A 134 20.85 -21.64 2.64
C VAL A 134 21.82 -22.41 1.75
N SER A 135 21.31 -23.27 0.87
CA SER A 135 22.13 -23.97 -0.13
C SER A 135 22.32 -23.09 -1.35
N VAL A 136 23.55 -22.71 -1.66
CA VAL A 136 23.96 -21.98 -2.88
C VAL A 136 24.32 -22.98 -3.97
N LYS A 137 25.32 -23.83 -3.72
CA LYS A 137 25.66 -25.00 -4.53
C LYS A 137 25.42 -26.25 -3.71
N PRO A 138 24.63 -27.20 -4.21
CA PRO A 138 24.36 -28.45 -3.47
C PRO A 138 25.69 -29.18 -3.12
N HIS A 139 25.81 -29.57 -1.86
CA HIS A 139 26.98 -30.29 -1.29
C HIS A 139 28.31 -29.52 -1.24
N GLU A 140 28.39 -28.33 -1.88
CA GLU A 140 29.63 -27.53 -1.95
C GLU A 140 29.54 -26.24 -1.11
N GLU A 141 28.51 -25.42 -1.32
CA GLU A 141 28.44 -24.05 -0.77
C GLU A 141 27.15 -23.79 -0.03
N TYR A 142 27.26 -23.32 1.21
CA TYR A 142 26.16 -22.97 2.06
C TYR A 142 26.41 -21.61 2.74
N LEU A 143 25.36 -20.80 2.89
CA LEU A 143 25.37 -19.59 3.70
C LEU A 143 24.60 -19.85 4.99
N VAL A 144 25.21 -19.56 6.14
CA VAL A 144 24.59 -19.76 7.46
C VAL A 144 24.31 -18.42 8.12
N PHE A 145 23.03 -18.14 8.40
CA PHE A 145 22.60 -16.93 9.06
C PHE A 145 22.09 -17.26 10.46
N ASP A 146 22.80 -16.80 11.48
CA ASP A 146 22.35 -16.92 12.86
C ASP A 146 21.34 -15.81 13.17
N ILE A 147 20.10 -16.20 13.43
CA ILE A 147 19.00 -15.32 13.79
C ILE A 147 18.49 -15.54 15.21
N SER A 148 19.16 -16.40 16.01
CA SER A 148 18.74 -16.78 17.37
C SER A 148 18.50 -15.57 18.29
N LYS A 149 19.31 -14.52 18.14
CA LYS A 149 19.23 -13.26 18.88
C LYS A 149 18.39 -12.19 18.19
N ALA A 150 17.73 -12.50 17.07
CA ALA A 150 16.98 -11.49 16.33
C ALA A 150 15.72 -11.06 17.11
N TRP A 151 15.62 -9.75 17.35
CA TRP A 151 14.53 -9.14 18.13
C TRP A 151 13.12 -9.49 17.63
N PHE A 152 12.98 -9.75 16.34
CA PHE A 152 11.69 -10.06 15.73
C PHE A 152 11.22 -11.50 16.01
N LEU A 153 12.09 -12.45 16.35
CA LEU A 153 11.69 -13.83 16.64
C LEU A 153 10.73 -13.92 17.82
N ARG A 154 10.89 -13.07 18.81
CA ARG A 154 9.95 -12.97 19.95
C ARG A 154 8.53 -12.54 19.52
N ARG A 155 8.39 -11.89 18.37
CA ARG A 155 7.14 -11.33 17.82
C ARG A 155 6.69 -12.02 16.54
N ALA A 156 7.56 -12.78 15.90
CA ALA A 156 7.29 -13.51 14.67
C ALA A 156 6.59 -14.83 15.03
N ARG A 157 5.27 -14.76 15.12
CA ARG A 157 4.44 -15.97 15.17
C ARG A 157 4.08 -16.30 13.72
N GLY A 158 4.28 -17.53 13.28
CA GLY A 158 3.94 -17.96 11.92
C GLY A 158 5.01 -18.86 11.31
N GLU A 159 4.71 -19.37 10.14
CA GLU A 159 5.61 -20.24 9.37
C GLU A 159 6.63 -19.41 8.59
N LEU A 160 7.86 -19.89 8.56
CA LEU A 160 8.91 -19.30 7.73
C LEU A 160 8.58 -19.57 6.25
N GLY A 161 8.56 -18.53 5.44
CA GLY A 161 8.29 -18.60 4.01
C GLY A 161 9.50 -18.28 3.15
N GLU A 162 9.28 -17.90 1.89
CA GLU A 162 10.37 -17.53 0.96
C GLU A 162 11.27 -16.44 1.56
N LEU A 163 12.60 -16.60 1.37
CA LEU A 163 13.60 -15.60 1.76
C LEU A 163 14.06 -14.80 0.54
N ILE A 164 14.61 -13.62 0.78
CA ILE A 164 15.23 -12.80 -0.28
C ILE A 164 16.64 -12.42 0.16
N LEU A 165 17.63 -12.87 -0.60
CA LEU A 165 19.02 -12.51 -0.39
C LEU A 165 19.40 -11.32 -1.30
N SER A 166 20.02 -10.31 -0.71
CA SER A 166 20.58 -9.14 -1.38
C SER A 166 22.00 -8.90 -0.92
N GLU A 167 22.74 -7.97 -1.50
CA GLU A 167 24.15 -7.70 -1.17
C GLU A 167 24.42 -7.48 0.35
N LYS A 168 23.45 -6.94 1.08
CA LYS A 168 23.64 -6.53 2.48
C LYS A 168 22.67 -7.18 3.45
N TYR A 169 21.59 -7.77 2.94
CA TYR A 169 20.52 -8.26 3.79
C TYR A 169 19.96 -9.59 3.32
N LEU A 170 19.69 -10.46 4.27
CA LEU A 170 18.73 -11.55 4.12
C LEU A 170 17.38 -11.04 4.64
N THR A 171 16.38 -11.01 3.79
CA THR A 171 15.00 -10.71 4.18
C THR A 171 14.29 -12.01 4.49
N VAL A 172 13.88 -12.16 5.73
CA VAL A 172 13.17 -13.33 6.26
C VAL A 172 11.68 -13.03 6.30
N THR A 173 10.87 -13.86 5.67
CA THR A 173 9.41 -13.65 5.58
C THR A 173 8.68 -14.70 6.42
N PHE A 174 7.76 -14.26 7.27
CA PHE A 174 6.86 -15.10 8.03
C PHE A 174 5.45 -15.02 7.49
N ARG A 175 4.80 -16.16 7.34
CA ARG A 175 3.40 -16.30 6.92
C ARG A 175 2.53 -16.63 8.12
N PHE A 176 1.48 -15.86 8.33
CA PHE A 176 0.49 -16.04 9.39
C PHE A 176 -0.87 -16.31 8.77
N LYS A 177 -1.58 -17.28 9.31
CA LYS A 177 -3.00 -17.42 9.02
C LYS A 177 -3.76 -16.34 9.78
N ARG A 178 -4.59 -15.60 9.08
CA ARG A 178 -5.38 -14.53 9.67
C ARG A 178 -6.78 -15.06 9.94
N GLU A 179 -7.06 -15.34 11.18
CA GLU A 179 -8.39 -15.64 11.70
C GLU A 179 -8.83 -14.40 12.48
N GLU A 180 -9.36 -13.39 11.80
CA GLU A 180 -9.96 -12.25 12.47
C GLU A 180 -11.46 -12.28 12.23
N GLU A 181 -12.22 -12.35 13.32
CA GLU A 181 -13.63 -12.06 13.32
C GLU A 181 -13.84 -10.60 12.87
N VAL A 182 -14.76 -10.41 11.93
CA VAL A 182 -15.08 -9.06 11.43
C VAL A 182 -16.05 -8.41 12.43
N LYS A 183 -15.53 -7.46 13.21
CA LYS A 183 -16.31 -6.68 14.20
C LYS A 183 -17.10 -5.54 13.58
N GLY A 184 -16.68 -5.07 12.39
CA GLY A 184 -17.32 -3.95 11.73
C GLY A 184 -16.54 -3.43 10.54
N LYS A 185 -17.00 -2.33 10.01
CA LYS A 185 -16.37 -1.60 8.90
C LYS A 185 -16.19 -0.14 9.29
N ILE A 186 -15.12 0.47 8.77
CA ILE A 186 -14.84 1.89 8.94
C ILE A 186 -14.36 2.45 7.60
N ALA A 187 -15.02 3.50 7.11
CA ALA A 187 -14.64 4.17 5.87
C ALA A 187 -13.86 5.44 6.15
N TRP A 188 -12.83 5.72 5.34
CA TRP A 188 -11.90 6.82 5.49
C TRP A 188 -11.90 7.74 4.29
N ASP A 189 -12.28 9.00 4.51
CA ASP A 189 -12.05 10.11 3.59
C ASP A 189 -10.61 10.59 3.70
N CYS A 190 -9.89 10.63 2.58
CA CYS A 190 -8.45 10.86 2.54
C CYS A 190 -8.13 12.32 2.19
N ASN A 191 -7.77 13.11 3.17
CA ASN A 191 -7.41 14.51 3.00
C ASN A 191 -5.89 14.78 3.06
N GLU A 192 -5.47 16.01 2.75
CA GLU A 192 -4.05 16.41 2.76
C GLU A 192 -3.44 16.33 4.16
N LYS A 193 -4.21 16.75 5.18
CA LYS A 193 -3.74 16.87 6.57
C LYS A 193 -4.52 16.02 7.55
N SER A 194 -5.49 15.23 7.09
CA SER A 194 -6.29 14.35 7.94
C SER A 194 -6.76 13.10 7.22
N LEU A 195 -7.09 12.08 8.01
CA LEU A 195 -7.98 10.99 7.60
C LEU A 195 -9.24 11.12 8.44
N ASP A 196 -10.37 11.25 7.78
CA ASP A 196 -11.67 11.38 8.44
C ASP A 196 -12.43 10.07 8.27
N GLY A 197 -12.62 9.36 9.38
CA GLY A 197 -13.22 8.04 9.41
C GLY A 197 -14.63 8.04 9.98
N PHE A 198 -15.50 7.18 9.47
CA PHE A 198 -16.83 6.96 10.01
C PHE A 198 -17.18 5.47 10.10
N SER A 199 -17.79 5.10 11.21
CA SER A 199 -18.50 3.85 11.44
C SER A 199 -19.63 4.11 12.43
N PRO A 200 -20.79 3.43 12.34
CA PRO A 200 -21.87 3.59 13.32
C PRO A 200 -21.42 3.31 14.77
N SER A 201 -20.53 2.32 14.94
CA SER A 201 -20.02 1.92 16.27
C SER A 201 -18.96 2.84 16.85
N THR A 202 -18.19 3.55 16.00
CA THR A 202 -17.09 4.43 16.47
C THR A 202 -17.42 5.91 16.37
N GLY A 203 -18.45 6.26 15.60
CA GLY A 203 -18.78 7.62 15.24
C GLY A 203 -17.77 8.23 14.27
N TRP A 204 -17.73 9.56 14.23
CA TRP A 204 -16.76 10.32 13.42
C TRP A 204 -15.42 10.45 14.11
N ILE A 205 -14.37 10.04 13.43
CA ILE A 205 -12.99 10.04 13.90
C ILE A 205 -12.16 10.86 12.94
N ARG A 206 -11.32 11.76 13.46
CA ARG A 206 -10.30 12.46 12.69
C ARG A 206 -8.92 12.11 13.17
N ILE A 207 -8.08 11.62 12.26
CA ILE A 207 -6.65 11.38 12.48
C ILE A 207 -5.87 12.55 11.87
N ASP A 208 -5.13 13.27 12.70
CA ASP A 208 -4.30 14.40 12.26
C ASP A 208 -3.02 13.92 11.57
N LEU A 209 -2.81 14.34 10.32
CA LEU A 209 -1.63 14.10 9.51
C LEU A 209 -0.73 15.35 9.36
N THR A 210 -1.00 16.41 10.11
CA THR A 210 -0.23 17.67 10.02
C THR A 210 1.27 17.45 10.21
N LYS A 211 1.67 16.55 11.11
CA LYS A 211 3.08 16.19 11.32
C LYS A 211 3.71 15.57 10.06
N LEU A 212 2.98 14.72 9.34
CA LEU A 212 3.42 14.13 8.08
C LEU A 212 3.59 15.20 7.01
N PHE A 213 2.61 16.11 6.90
CA PHE A 213 2.69 17.27 6.01
C PHE A 213 3.91 18.15 6.31
N HIS A 214 4.18 18.45 7.58
CA HIS A 214 5.35 19.23 8.01
C HIS A 214 6.67 18.55 7.68
N ILE A 215 6.79 17.23 7.80
CA ILE A 215 8.00 16.51 7.36
C ILE A 215 8.32 16.87 5.90
N HIS A 216 7.35 16.74 5.02
CA HIS A 216 7.54 17.07 3.60
C HIS A 216 7.87 18.53 3.37
N ARG A 217 7.21 19.44 4.08
CA ARG A 217 7.42 20.89 3.94
C ARG A 217 8.82 21.33 4.36
N VAL A 218 9.31 20.84 5.50
CA VAL A 218 10.65 21.15 6.01
C VAL A 218 11.73 20.69 5.02
N TYR A 219 11.63 19.47 4.52
CA TYR A 219 12.61 18.95 3.56
C TYR A 219 12.51 19.61 2.19
N GLU A 220 11.35 20.07 1.77
CA GLU A 220 11.19 20.88 0.56
C GLU A 220 11.99 22.17 0.65
N VAL A 221 11.85 22.92 1.74
CA VAL A 221 12.57 24.17 1.96
C VAL A 221 14.09 23.93 1.95
N LYS A 222 14.56 22.89 2.64
CA LYS A 222 16.00 22.51 2.66
C LYS A 222 16.51 22.17 1.26
N ARG A 223 15.77 21.36 0.48
CA ARG A 223 16.17 21.00 -0.88
C ARG A 223 16.19 22.20 -1.82
N LYS A 224 15.22 23.09 -1.77
CA LYS A 224 15.21 24.31 -2.59
C LYS A 224 16.45 25.16 -2.39
N ARG A 225 16.89 25.35 -1.12
CA ARG A 225 18.12 26.08 -0.81
C ARG A 225 19.36 25.40 -1.39
N LEU A 226 19.44 24.08 -1.28
CA LEU A 226 20.56 23.30 -1.81
C LEU A 226 20.56 23.23 -3.35
N GLN A 227 19.39 23.10 -3.99
CA GLN A 227 19.26 23.05 -5.45
C GLN A 227 19.82 24.31 -6.11
N ARG A 228 19.54 25.49 -5.55
CA ARG A 228 20.10 26.77 -6.03
C ARG A 228 21.64 26.81 -5.97
N ARG A 229 22.22 26.15 -4.97
CA ARG A 229 23.68 26.08 -4.81
C ARG A 229 24.31 24.94 -5.62
N ALA A 230 23.59 23.86 -5.82
CA ALA A 230 24.07 22.67 -6.53
C ALA A 230 24.30 22.92 -8.03
N SER A 231 23.67 23.94 -8.64
CA SER A 231 23.97 24.38 -10.00
C SER A 231 25.41 24.88 -10.14
N LYS A 232 25.91 25.57 -9.10
CA LYS A 232 27.29 26.09 -9.06
C LYS A 232 28.31 25.13 -8.42
N LYS A 233 27.86 24.20 -7.55
CA LYS A 233 28.68 23.22 -6.83
C LYS A 233 28.15 21.80 -6.94
N PRO A 234 28.58 21.00 -7.92
CA PRO A 234 28.02 19.65 -8.20
C PRO A 234 28.10 18.66 -7.04
N SER A 235 29.10 18.78 -6.14
CA SER A 235 29.26 17.95 -4.95
C SER A 235 28.01 17.96 -4.03
N LEU A 236 27.23 19.05 -4.04
CA LEU A 236 25.98 19.16 -3.27
C LEU A 236 24.88 18.23 -3.76
N ARG A 237 24.98 17.61 -4.96
CA ARG A 237 24.04 16.60 -5.43
C ARG A 237 23.96 15.38 -4.49
N ARG A 238 25.09 14.97 -3.89
CA ARG A 238 25.11 13.91 -2.86
C ARG A 238 24.32 14.32 -1.61
N VAL A 239 24.42 15.58 -1.22
CA VAL A 239 23.66 16.11 -0.07
C VAL A 239 22.17 16.17 -0.38
N LEU A 240 21.77 16.56 -1.60
CA LEU A 240 20.37 16.52 -2.04
C LEU A 240 19.79 15.11 -1.97
N ALA A 241 20.52 14.10 -2.47
CA ALA A 241 20.11 12.70 -2.38
C ALA A 241 19.93 12.24 -0.91
N LYS A 242 20.88 12.65 -0.02
CA LYS A 242 20.79 12.35 1.42
C LYS A 242 19.54 12.97 2.06
N TYR A 243 19.18 14.22 1.70
CA TYR A 243 17.96 14.85 2.23
C TYR A 243 16.70 14.21 1.69
N SER A 244 16.66 13.83 0.41
CA SER A 244 15.54 13.08 -0.17
C SER A 244 15.31 11.74 0.55
N LYS A 245 16.41 11.01 0.82
CA LYS A 245 16.32 9.73 1.55
C LYS A 245 15.88 9.90 3.02
N ARG A 246 16.35 10.96 3.68
CA ARG A 246 15.92 11.29 5.05
C ARG A 246 14.43 11.64 5.12
N GLU A 247 13.93 12.42 4.15
CA GLU A 247 12.49 12.73 4.06
C GLU A 247 11.67 11.46 3.90
N GLU A 248 12.04 10.62 2.92
CA GLU A 248 11.37 9.34 2.67
C GLU A 248 11.33 8.46 3.92
N ASN A 249 12.48 8.29 4.59
CA ASN A 249 12.58 7.46 5.78
C ASN A 249 11.71 7.99 6.94
N ARG A 250 11.70 9.32 7.19
CA ARG A 250 10.88 9.92 8.25
C ARG A 250 9.38 9.84 7.94
N ALA A 251 8.99 10.10 6.70
CA ALA A 251 7.60 9.96 6.28
C ALA A 251 7.15 8.51 6.39
N ARG A 252 7.98 7.57 5.96
CA ARG A 252 7.70 6.13 6.03
C ARG A 252 7.60 5.64 7.48
N ASP A 253 8.49 6.07 8.37
CA ASP A 253 8.43 5.75 9.80
C ASP A 253 7.10 6.24 10.41
N PHE A 254 6.73 7.50 10.13
CA PHE A 254 5.45 8.04 10.59
C PHE A 254 4.27 7.20 10.10
N VAL A 255 4.22 6.86 8.81
CA VAL A 255 3.12 6.08 8.24
C VAL A 255 3.10 4.64 8.79
N HIS A 256 4.26 4.03 9.05
CA HIS A 256 4.33 2.73 9.73
C HIS A 256 3.72 2.76 11.13
N LYS A 257 4.05 3.78 11.92
CA LYS A 257 3.50 3.98 13.28
C LYS A 257 2.00 4.24 13.23
N LEU A 258 1.56 5.14 12.35
CA LEU A 258 0.16 5.45 12.12
C LEU A 258 -0.66 4.19 11.79
N THR A 259 -0.23 3.44 10.78
CA THR A 259 -0.97 2.26 10.32
C THR A 259 -0.94 1.11 11.34
N THR A 260 0.12 1.00 12.15
CA THR A 260 0.16 0.05 13.28
C THR A 260 -0.83 0.45 14.36
N PHE A 261 -0.92 1.74 14.67
CA PHE A 261 -1.92 2.24 15.61
C PHE A 261 -3.35 1.98 15.11
N MET A 262 -3.65 2.35 13.85
CA MET A 262 -4.98 2.12 13.26
C MET A 262 -5.37 0.64 13.31
N SER A 263 -4.46 -0.25 12.94
CA SER A 263 -4.73 -1.70 12.93
C SER A 263 -4.98 -2.30 14.32
N ARG A 264 -4.38 -1.72 15.36
CA ARG A 264 -4.60 -2.13 16.76
C ARG A 264 -5.85 -1.51 17.35
N LYS A 265 -6.04 -0.20 17.14
CA LYS A 265 -7.20 0.54 17.69
C LYS A 265 -8.52 0.02 17.12
N PHE A 266 -8.51 -0.37 15.86
CA PHE A 266 -9.67 -0.89 15.13
C PHE A 266 -9.44 -2.36 14.72
N GLU A 267 -8.97 -3.17 15.68
CA GLU A 267 -8.76 -4.60 15.47
C GLU A 267 -10.10 -5.29 15.16
N GLY A 268 -10.10 -6.11 14.09
CA GLY A 268 -11.31 -6.75 13.59
C GLY A 268 -12.13 -5.90 12.62
N TYR A 269 -11.78 -4.62 12.37
CA TYR A 269 -12.48 -3.80 11.40
C TYR A 269 -11.92 -3.96 9.98
N ILE A 270 -12.82 -3.90 8.99
CA ILE A 270 -12.46 -3.73 7.59
C ILE A 270 -12.33 -2.21 7.31
N HIS A 271 -11.21 -1.80 6.75
CA HIS A 271 -10.95 -0.39 6.45
C HIS A 271 -11.24 -0.09 4.97
N GLY A 272 -12.22 0.77 4.70
CA GLY A 272 -12.50 1.31 3.38
C GLY A 272 -11.70 2.59 3.14
N PHE A 273 -10.94 2.67 2.04
CA PHE A 273 -10.22 3.88 1.63
C PHE A 273 -10.61 4.26 0.20
N GLU A 274 -10.62 5.54 -0.09
CA GLU A 274 -10.80 6.03 -1.45
C GLU A 274 -9.66 5.59 -2.39
N ASP A 275 -9.99 5.07 -3.59
CA ASP A 275 -9.02 4.77 -4.66
C ASP A 275 -8.61 6.05 -5.40
N LEU A 276 -7.88 6.92 -4.71
CA LEU A 276 -7.42 8.19 -5.24
C LEU A 276 -6.24 8.00 -6.19
N ARG A 277 -6.40 8.47 -7.43
CA ARG A 277 -5.35 8.49 -8.45
C ARG A 277 -4.77 9.90 -8.53
N LYS A 278 -3.55 10.08 -8.00
CA LYS A 278 -2.88 11.38 -7.97
C LYS A 278 -2.76 12.01 -9.35
N GLU A 279 -2.50 11.20 -10.37
CA GLU A 279 -2.32 11.63 -11.76
C GLU A 279 -3.54 12.42 -12.27
N ARG A 280 -4.75 12.04 -11.83
CA ARG A 280 -6.00 12.73 -12.20
C ARG A 280 -6.24 14.01 -11.40
N MET A 281 -5.48 14.25 -10.34
CA MET A 281 -5.60 15.40 -9.45
C MET A 281 -4.52 16.47 -9.72
N LEU A 282 -3.56 16.20 -10.61
CA LEU A 282 -2.46 17.11 -10.95
C LEU A 282 -2.84 18.12 -12.05
N ASN A 283 -4.05 18.64 -11.99
CA ASN A 283 -4.61 19.64 -12.95
C ASN A 283 -4.82 21.02 -12.34
N GLY A 284 -4.36 21.25 -11.13
CA GLY A 284 -4.46 22.51 -10.44
C GLY A 284 -3.21 23.39 -10.55
N SER A 285 -3.14 24.42 -9.71
CA SER A 285 -1.96 25.30 -9.62
C SER A 285 -0.67 24.53 -9.31
N LYS A 286 0.49 25.10 -9.65
CA LYS A 286 1.80 24.52 -9.35
C LYS A 286 1.98 24.18 -7.86
N MET A 287 1.40 25.00 -6.97
CA MET A 287 1.41 24.75 -5.52
C MET A 287 0.54 23.55 -5.18
N HIS A 288 -0.70 23.48 -5.70
CA HIS A 288 -1.62 22.34 -5.50
C HIS A 288 -1.00 21.04 -5.97
N ASN A 289 -0.50 20.98 -7.21
CA ASN A 289 0.11 19.78 -7.77
C ASN A 289 1.31 19.30 -6.95
N ARG A 290 2.12 20.22 -6.43
CA ARG A 290 3.23 19.91 -5.53
C ARG A 290 2.76 19.31 -4.21
N ASN A 291 1.69 19.82 -3.62
CA ASN A 291 1.13 19.27 -2.39
C ASN A 291 0.57 17.86 -2.62
N ILE A 292 -0.27 17.69 -3.64
CA ILE A 292 -0.85 16.37 -3.99
C ILE A 292 0.24 15.31 -4.24
N SER A 293 1.34 15.68 -4.94
CA SER A 293 2.42 14.73 -5.23
C SER A 293 3.08 14.16 -3.97
N LYS A 294 3.10 14.90 -2.85
CA LYS A 294 3.75 14.53 -1.59
C LYS A 294 2.87 13.71 -0.65
N ILE A 295 1.55 13.73 -0.83
CA ILE A 295 0.64 13.02 0.07
C ILE A 295 0.90 11.51 0.01
N ASN A 296 0.83 10.84 1.16
CA ASN A 296 1.20 9.43 1.29
C ASN A 296 0.00 8.47 1.30
N TRP A 297 -1.17 8.83 0.72
CA TRP A 297 -2.37 7.96 0.74
C TRP A 297 -2.07 6.54 0.28
N LYS A 298 -1.44 6.38 -0.88
CA LYS A 298 -1.08 5.05 -1.41
C LYS A 298 -0.16 4.28 -0.46
N THR A 299 0.76 4.95 0.22
CA THR A 299 1.64 4.33 1.23
C THR A 299 0.84 3.90 2.46
N ILE A 300 -0.08 4.75 2.94
CA ILE A 300 -0.98 4.42 4.06
C ILE A 300 -1.81 3.19 3.71
N ILE A 301 -2.48 3.18 2.56
CA ILE A 301 -3.31 2.06 2.08
C ILE A 301 -2.48 0.77 1.94
N THR A 302 -1.29 0.87 1.33
CA THR A 302 -0.39 -0.29 1.16
C THR A 302 0.07 -0.85 2.50
N LEU A 303 0.41 0.01 3.46
CA LEU A 303 0.84 -0.44 4.78
C LEU A 303 -0.33 -0.94 5.63
N MET A 304 -1.55 -0.43 5.43
CA MET A 304 -2.76 -0.98 6.05
C MET A 304 -3.11 -2.35 5.50
N SER A 305 -3.02 -2.55 4.17
CA SER A 305 -3.46 -3.78 3.53
C SER A 305 -2.75 -5.06 4.00
N TYR A 306 -1.51 -4.96 4.53
CA TYR A 306 -0.86 -6.10 5.16
C TYR A 306 -1.08 -6.18 6.67
N LYS A 307 -1.66 -5.16 7.31
CA LYS A 307 -1.95 -5.13 8.75
C LYS A 307 -3.42 -5.38 9.06
N SER A 308 -4.33 -4.96 8.17
CA SER A 308 -5.79 -5.04 8.32
C SER A 308 -6.46 -5.37 6.99
N LYS A 309 -7.70 -5.85 7.02
CA LYS A 309 -8.50 -6.01 5.81
C LYS A 309 -8.79 -4.61 5.24
N VAL A 310 -8.49 -4.41 3.95
CA VAL A 310 -8.69 -3.13 3.27
C VAL A 310 -9.57 -3.32 2.04
N MET A 311 -10.51 -2.39 1.85
CA MET A 311 -11.35 -2.26 0.66
C MET A 311 -11.05 -0.91 0.00
N LEU A 312 -10.94 -0.89 -1.33
CA LEU A 312 -10.82 0.35 -2.10
C LEU A 312 -12.21 0.78 -2.58
N LEU A 313 -12.55 2.04 -2.34
CA LEU A 313 -13.84 2.65 -2.61
C LEU A 313 -13.73 3.66 -3.76
N ASN A 314 -14.80 3.79 -4.55
CA ASN A 314 -14.84 4.76 -5.62
C ASN A 314 -14.99 6.19 -5.05
N PRO A 315 -14.05 7.12 -5.30
CA PRO A 315 -14.10 8.48 -4.78
C PRO A 315 -15.13 9.38 -5.47
N LYS A 316 -15.81 8.90 -6.52
CA LYS A 316 -16.75 9.70 -7.30
C LYS A 316 -17.90 10.20 -6.43
N ASN A 317 -18.01 11.52 -6.32
CA ASN A 317 -19.06 12.21 -5.58
C ASN A 317 -19.08 11.95 -4.05
N SER A 318 -18.05 11.36 -3.45
CA SER A 318 -17.99 11.15 -1.98
C SER A 318 -18.29 12.45 -1.20
N THR A 319 -17.66 13.57 -1.58
CA THR A 319 -17.86 14.87 -0.94
C THR A 319 -19.05 15.68 -1.47
N ARG A 320 -19.58 15.32 -2.65
CA ARG A 320 -20.65 16.09 -3.34
C ARG A 320 -22.04 15.51 -3.16
N ARG A 321 -22.15 14.23 -2.81
CA ARG A 321 -23.42 13.56 -2.55
C ARG A 321 -23.86 13.85 -1.11
N CYS A 322 -25.14 14.12 -0.91
CA CYS A 322 -25.74 14.20 0.41
C CYS A 322 -25.83 12.80 1.03
N SER A 323 -25.23 12.61 2.19
CA SER A 323 -25.28 11.33 2.90
C SER A 323 -26.68 10.97 3.42
N ARG A 324 -27.61 11.94 3.49
CA ARG A 324 -29.00 11.74 3.94
C ARG A 324 -29.95 11.40 2.79
N CYS A 325 -29.93 12.14 1.68
CA CYS A 325 -30.95 11.99 0.62
C CYS A 325 -30.37 11.68 -0.78
N GLY A 326 -29.06 11.55 -0.92
CA GLY A 326 -28.39 11.20 -2.17
C GLY A 326 -28.25 12.35 -3.19
N MET A 327 -28.84 13.53 -2.96
CA MET A 327 -28.71 14.68 -3.86
C MET A 327 -27.24 15.07 -4.04
N VAL A 328 -26.85 15.35 -5.29
CA VAL A 328 -25.48 15.76 -5.62
C VAL A 328 -25.43 17.27 -5.81
N ASN A 329 -24.68 17.97 -4.96
CA ASN A 329 -24.40 19.40 -5.11
C ASN A 329 -22.98 19.74 -4.63
N ALA A 330 -22.42 20.84 -5.11
CA ALA A 330 -21.07 21.26 -4.72
C ALA A 330 -21.07 21.84 -3.30
N PRO A 331 -20.17 21.35 -2.40
CA PRO A 331 -20.01 21.97 -1.08
C PRO A 331 -19.34 23.34 -1.19
N LYS A 332 -19.64 24.23 -0.26
CA LYS A 332 -18.97 25.51 -0.09
C LYS A 332 -18.10 25.50 1.15
N GLY A 333 -16.77 25.55 0.97
CA GLY A 333 -15.84 25.56 2.10
C GLY A 333 -15.79 24.26 2.89
N ALA A 334 -15.76 24.34 4.22
CA ALA A 334 -15.69 23.20 5.14
C ALA A 334 -17.06 22.53 5.39
N SER A 335 -18.17 23.24 5.12
CA SER A 335 -19.51 22.74 5.36
C SER A 335 -20.16 22.24 4.07
N TYR A 336 -20.95 21.19 4.18
CA TYR A 336 -21.85 20.70 3.15
C TYR A 336 -23.28 21.08 3.53
N VAL A 337 -23.99 21.74 2.61
CA VAL A 337 -25.40 22.10 2.78
C VAL A 337 -26.18 21.47 1.63
N CYS A 338 -27.14 20.63 1.94
CA CYS A 338 -27.97 19.97 0.94
C CYS A 338 -29.11 20.88 0.50
N LYS A 339 -29.20 21.17 -0.80
CA LYS A 339 -30.29 21.99 -1.37
C LYS A 339 -31.67 21.31 -1.36
N LYS A 340 -31.72 19.96 -1.26
CA LYS A 340 -32.96 19.16 -1.30
C LYS A 340 -33.57 18.96 0.08
N CYS A 341 -32.72 18.45 1.04
CA CYS A 341 -33.23 18.06 2.36
C CYS A 341 -32.76 18.96 3.52
N GLY A 342 -32.09 20.08 3.22
CA GLY A 342 -31.61 21.03 4.22
C GLY A 342 -30.46 20.57 5.12
N LEU A 343 -29.98 19.30 4.99
CA LEU A 343 -28.91 18.80 5.85
C LEU A 343 -27.68 19.72 5.81
N ARG A 344 -27.25 20.18 6.98
CA ARG A 344 -25.98 20.89 7.20
C ARG A 344 -25.03 19.99 7.97
N ILE A 345 -23.86 19.71 7.41
CA ILE A 345 -22.90 18.76 7.99
C ILE A 345 -21.47 19.17 7.61
N ASP A 346 -20.47 18.82 8.41
CA ASP A 346 -19.06 18.93 7.99
C ASP A 346 -18.85 18.14 6.69
N ARG A 347 -18.15 18.74 5.73
CA ARG A 347 -17.94 18.15 4.40
C ARG A 347 -17.19 16.81 4.47
N GLN A 348 -16.24 16.68 5.38
CA GLN A 348 -15.43 15.47 5.52
C GLN A 348 -16.21 14.35 6.21
N LEU A 349 -17.06 14.72 7.19
CA LEU A 349 -17.99 13.76 7.79
C LEU A 349 -19.00 13.28 6.74
N ASN A 350 -19.58 14.17 5.95
CA ASN A 350 -20.49 13.79 4.85
C ASN A 350 -19.82 12.83 3.88
N ALA A 351 -18.54 13.07 3.54
CA ALA A 351 -17.76 12.17 2.67
C ALA A 351 -17.53 10.82 3.32
N ALA A 352 -17.12 10.78 4.58
CA ALA A 352 -16.88 9.53 5.31
C ALA A 352 -18.14 8.68 5.45
N VAL A 353 -19.31 9.29 5.72
CA VAL A 353 -20.62 8.59 5.75
C VAL A 353 -20.98 8.05 4.37
N ASN A 354 -20.80 8.83 3.29
CA ASN A 354 -21.05 8.36 1.93
C ASN A 354 -20.16 7.18 1.55
N LEU A 355 -18.90 7.19 1.95
CA LEU A 355 -17.97 6.10 1.74
C LEU A 355 -18.37 4.86 2.55
N TYR A 356 -18.85 5.05 3.78
CA TYR A 356 -19.38 3.96 4.59
C TYR A 356 -20.61 3.32 3.94
N LEU A 357 -21.58 4.12 3.49
CA LEU A 357 -22.75 3.62 2.76
C LEU A 357 -22.34 2.85 1.50
N GLN A 358 -21.36 3.35 0.74
CA GLN A 358 -20.82 2.63 -0.41
C GLN A 358 -20.18 1.30 -0.02
N MET A 359 -19.48 1.24 1.11
CA MET A 359 -18.84 0.04 1.62
C MET A 359 -19.85 -1.03 2.05
N GLU A 360 -21.03 -0.59 2.51
CA GLU A 360 -22.17 -1.48 2.83
C GLU A 360 -23.05 -1.81 1.62
N GLY A 361 -22.85 -1.11 0.48
CA GLY A 361 -23.72 -1.27 -0.69
C GLY A 361 -25.11 -0.65 -0.50
N LEU A 362 -25.26 0.30 0.42
CA LEU A 362 -26.53 0.92 0.80
C LEU A 362 -26.73 2.28 0.13
N PRO A 363 -27.93 2.60 -0.35
CA PRO A 363 -28.26 3.91 -0.86
C PRO A 363 -28.49 4.91 0.29
N PRO A 364 -28.14 6.18 0.11
CA PRO A 364 -28.43 7.22 1.10
C PRO A 364 -29.94 7.49 1.17
N THR A 365 -30.54 7.25 2.34
CA THR A 365 -31.93 7.57 2.64
C THR A 365 -32.04 8.28 3.99
N PRO A 366 -33.06 9.15 4.21
CA PRO A 366 -33.24 9.86 5.48
C PRO A 366 -33.34 8.90 6.68
N ARG A 367 -34.09 7.79 6.52
CA ARG A 367 -34.24 6.78 7.57
C ARG A 367 -32.92 6.14 7.93
N LEU A 368 -32.17 5.65 6.93
CA LEU A 368 -30.89 5.00 7.16
C LEU A 368 -29.86 5.99 7.76
N PHE A 369 -29.82 7.22 7.27
CA PHE A 369 -28.95 8.26 7.85
C PHE A 369 -29.24 8.47 9.34
N ASN A 370 -30.52 8.60 9.71
CA ASN A 370 -30.92 8.79 11.11
C ASN A 370 -30.55 7.56 11.97
N GLU A 371 -30.71 6.34 11.45
CA GLU A 371 -30.30 5.11 12.12
C GLU A 371 -28.80 5.06 12.35
N LEU A 372 -27.97 5.38 11.33
CA LEU A 372 -26.52 5.40 11.43
C LEU A 372 -26.01 6.39 12.48
N VAL A 373 -26.64 7.56 12.59
CA VAL A 373 -26.22 8.58 13.52
C VAL A 373 -26.85 8.43 14.92
N LYS A 374 -27.99 7.76 15.06
CA LYS A 374 -28.68 7.51 16.33
C LYS A 374 -27.89 6.61 17.27
N GLY A 375 -27.19 5.61 16.75
CA GLY A 375 -26.32 4.71 17.53
C GLY A 375 -25.03 5.35 18.01
N TRP A 376 -24.73 6.56 17.58
CA TRP A 376 -23.52 7.28 17.95
C TRP A 376 -23.76 8.09 19.23
N SER A 377 -23.24 7.60 20.37
CA SER A 377 -23.36 8.25 21.66
C SER A 377 -22.87 9.70 21.59
N GLY A 378 -23.80 10.62 21.73
CA GLY A 378 -23.52 12.03 21.68
C GLY A 378 -23.87 12.74 20.37
N PHE A 379 -24.61 12.10 19.49
CA PHE A 379 -25.22 12.70 18.31
C PHE A 379 -26.63 13.15 18.66
N THR A 380 -26.84 14.42 18.81
CA THR A 380 -28.18 15.03 18.83
C THR A 380 -28.42 15.61 17.45
N LEU A 381 -29.39 15.06 16.72
CA LEU A 381 -30.06 15.82 15.66
C LEU A 381 -30.80 16.95 16.38
N THR A 382 -30.28 18.15 16.32
CA THR A 382 -31.05 19.34 16.66
C THR A 382 -32.11 19.50 15.59
N GLY A 383 -33.27 18.88 15.76
CA GLY A 383 -34.26 18.85 14.71
C GLY A 383 -35.59 18.28 15.12
N GLU A 384 -35.85 18.03 16.42
CA GLU A 384 -37.22 17.84 16.93
C GLU A 384 -37.89 19.15 17.27
N GLU A 385 -37.20 20.26 17.32
CA GLU A 385 -37.74 21.59 17.10
C GLU A 385 -37.68 21.89 15.60
N ALA A 386 -38.27 21.04 14.82
CA ALA A 386 -38.41 21.17 13.39
C ALA A 386 -39.70 21.93 13.09
N ASP A 387 -39.76 23.12 13.55
CA ASP A 387 -40.32 24.20 12.74
C ASP A 387 -39.15 25.10 12.39
N GLU A 388 -38.87 25.10 11.08
CA GLU A 388 -37.97 26.00 10.39
C GLU A 388 -36.44 25.85 10.58
N GLY A 389 -35.87 24.89 9.90
CA GLY A 389 -34.68 25.25 9.11
C GLY A 389 -33.28 24.99 9.64
N SER A 390 -32.98 24.33 10.74
CA SER A 390 -31.58 24.11 11.10
C SER A 390 -31.23 22.65 11.49
N ASN A 391 -31.08 21.80 10.50
CA ASN A 391 -30.42 20.50 10.65
C ASN A 391 -28.89 20.67 10.68
N GLU A 392 -28.34 21.35 11.66
CA GLU A 392 -26.91 21.58 11.80
C GLU A 392 -26.30 20.54 12.78
N LEU A 393 -25.38 19.72 12.25
CA LEU A 393 -24.61 18.81 13.07
C LEU A 393 -23.45 19.54 13.77
N LYS A 394 -23.63 19.92 15.03
CA LYS A 394 -22.70 20.77 15.81
C LYS A 394 -21.63 20.00 16.57
N ARG A 395 -21.10 18.87 16.11
CA ARG A 395 -20.05 18.17 16.85
C ARG A 395 -18.72 18.08 16.16
N SER A 396 -17.68 18.30 16.98
CA SER A 396 -16.28 18.09 16.60
C SER A 396 -15.93 16.60 16.57
N PRO A 397 -15.08 16.15 15.63
CA PRO A 397 -14.61 14.78 15.57
C PRO A 397 -13.80 14.43 16.83
N LYS A 398 -13.83 13.18 17.27
CA LYS A 398 -12.83 12.68 18.23
C LYS A 398 -11.45 12.79 17.59
N LEU A 399 -10.66 13.77 18.06
CA LEU A 399 -9.29 13.97 17.56
C LEU A 399 -8.39 12.88 18.10
N LEU A 400 -7.83 12.08 17.18
CA LEU A 400 -6.76 11.16 17.48
C LEU A 400 -5.44 11.83 17.07
N ASN A 401 -4.70 12.34 18.06
CA ASN A 401 -3.42 13.01 17.79
C ASN A 401 -2.29 11.97 17.71
N PRO A 402 -1.55 11.89 16.60
CA PRO A 402 -0.41 10.98 16.47
C PRO A 402 0.71 11.20 17.51
N LYS A 403 0.75 12.34 18.20
CA LYS A 403 1.73 12.57 19.27
C LYS A 403 1.57 11.62 20.46
N SER A 404 0.36 11.20 20.76
CA SER A 404 0.08 10.23 21.85
C SER A 404 0.57 8.81 21.55
N TYR A 405 0.93 8.51 20.29
CA TYR A 405 1.42 7.18 19.89
C TYR A 405 2.90 6.96 20.21
N VAL A 406 3.69 8.03 20.34
CA VAL A 406 5.12 7.91 20.65
C VAL A 406 5.34 7.51 22.11
N SER A 407 4.44 7.87 23.02
CA SER A 407 4.52 7.51 24.44
C SER A 407 4.15 6.04 24.70
N LEU A 408 3.26 5.45 23.91
CA LEU A 408 2.86 4.04 24.03
C LEU A 408 3.96 3.03 23.64
N PHE A 409 5.04 3.47 23.01
CA PHE A 409 6.16 2.63 22.60
C PHE A 409 7.41 2.79 23.47
N LYS A 410 7.37 3.64 24.52
CA LYS A 410 8.48 3.79 25.46
C LYS A 410 8.40 2.86 26.68
N THR A 411 7.30 2.15 26.86
CA THR A 411 7.13 1.17 27.94
C THR A 411 6.82 -0.19 27.34
N THR A 412 7.82 -0.89 26.90
CA THR A 412 8.05 -2.36 26.94
C THR A 412 9.39 -2.70 26.28
#